data_061f1dcd757535dfcbf78191e1eb6807
#
_entry.id   061f1dcd757535dfcbf78191e1eb6807
#
_cell.length_a   1.000
_cell.length_b   1.000
_cell.length_c   1.000
_cell.angle_alpha   90.00
_cell.angle_beta   90.00
_cell.angle_gamma   90.00
#
_symmetry.space_group_name_H-M   'P 1'
#
loop_
_entity.id
_entity.type
_entity.pdbx_description
1 polymer ?
#
loop_
_entity_poly.entity_id
_entity_poly.type
_entity_poly.pdbx_seq_one_letter_code
_entity_poly.pdbx_strand_id
1 'polypeptide(L)'
;MDLSTIGVFAFLDGLNGRETGEFVRRIERLGFSAVWIPEGAGRDPFAHAGYLLSQTEKLFVASGIANVFMREPGTSIRAARTLGELFKDRFILGLGVSGKAANVGRGLSWEKPVSFMRDYIAKMKATGYMAPGPKTEPAVVLAGILPKMVELAANETKGTHT
;
A
#
# COMPACT_ATOMS: atom_id res chain seq x y z
N MET A 1 -7.66 -5.02 -13.11
CA MET A 1 -6.32 -4.47 -12.85
C MET A 1 -5.35 -5.13 -13.80
N ASP A 2 -4.76 -4.38 -14.69
CA ASP A 2 -3.69 -4.87 -15.58
C ASP A 2 -2.36 -4.28 -15.10
N LEU A 3 -1.48 -5.13 -14.59
CA LEU A 3 -0.12 -4.82 -14.16
C LEU A 3 0.92 -5.53 -15.05
N SER A 4 0.55 -5.80 -16.30
CA SER A 4 1.45 -6.44 -17.28
C SER A 4 2.67 -5.59 -17.64
N THR A 5 2.64 -4.31 -17.33
CA THR A 5 3.76 -3.39 -17.52
C THR A 5 4.52 -3.11 -16.24
N ILE A 6 5.75 -2.59 -16.37
CA ILE A 6 6.64 -2.30 -15.24
C ILE A 6 6.07 -1.14 -14.40
N GLY A 7 6.09 -1.30 -13.07
CA GLY A 7 5.83 -0.23 -12.11
C GLY A 7 7.13 0.48 -11.68
N VAL A 8 6.97 1.64 -11.05
CA VAL A 8 8.06 2.43 -10.49
C VAL A 8 7.99 2.40 -8.97
N PHE A 9 9.09 2.09 -8.29
CA PHE A 9 9.22 2.30 -6.85
C PHE A 9 9.95 3.61 -6.60
N ALA A 10 9.35 4.52 -5.81
CA ALA A 10 9.90 5.86 -5.64
C ALA A 10 9.75 6.41 -4.22
N PHE A 11 10.86 6.91 -3.66
CA PHE A 11 10.87 7.74 -2.46
C PHE A 11 10.58 9.18 -2.85
N LEU A 12 9.41 9.70 -2.48
CA LEU A 12 8.95 11.03 -2.90
C LEU A 12 8.99 12.08 -1.78
N ASP A 13 9.45 11.73 -0.57
CA ASP A 13 9.46 12.64 0.58
C ASP A 13 10.38 13.86 0.40
N GLY A 14 11.37 13.76 -0.47
CA GLY A 14 12.24 14.88 -0.83
C GLY A 14 11.65 15.90 -1.81
N LEU A 15 10.49 15.60 -2.40
CA LEU A 15 9.78 16.46 -3.34
C LEU A 15 8.61 17.18 -2.65
N ASN A 16 8.32 18.42 -3.01
CA ASN A 16 7.10 19.10 -2.56
C ASN A 16 5.84 18.55 -3.29
N GLY A 17 4.63 19.00 -2.87
CA GLY A 17 3.39 18.49 -3.43
C GLY A 17 3.26 18.70 -4.94
N ARG A 18 3.67 19.86 -5.48
CA ARG A 18 3.64 20.13 -6.92
C ARG A 18 4.58 19.18 -7.68
N GLU A 19 5.80 19.04 -7.20
CA GLU A 19 6.81 18.16 -7.82
C GLU A 19 6.39 16.70 -7.82
N THR A 20 5.78 16.20 -6.72
CA THR A 20 5.26 14.82 -6.69
C THR A 20 4.12 14.63 -7.69
N GLY A 21 3.24 15.61 -7.85
CA GLY A 21 2.18 15.58 -8.87
C GLY A 21 2.74 15.58 -10.30
N GLU A 22 3.74 16.42 -10.58
CA GLU A 22 4.44 16.45 -11.87
C GLU A 22 5.13 15.11 -12.17
N PHE A 23 5.77 14.51 -11.17
CA PHE A 23 6.44 13.23 -11.26
C PHE A 23 5.48 12.10 -11.65
N VAL A 24 4.35 11.95 -10.95
CA VAL A 24 3.41 10.86 -11.27
C VAL A 24 2.69 11.04 -12.59
N ARG A 25 2.38 12.28 -12.99
CA ARG A 25 1.88 12.56 -14.35
C ARG A 25 2.90 12.20 -15.42
N ARG A 26 4.19 12.39 -15.17
CA ARG A 26 5.26 11.98 -16.08
C ARG A 26 5.35 10.46 -16.18
N ILE A 27 5.29 9.73 -15.06
CA ILE A 27 5.26 8.26 -15.02
C ILE A 27 4.09 7.74 -15.85
N GLU A 28 2.89 8.29 -15.67
CA GLU A 28 1.71 7.90 -16.41
C GLU A 28 1.87 8.13 -17.92
N ARG A 29 2.38 9.30 -18.34
CA ARG A 29 2.65 9.59 -19.76
C ARG A 29 3.70 8.66 -20.39
N LEU A 30 4.63 8.16 -19.62
CA LEU A 30 5.66 7.19 -20.06
C LEU A 30 5.11 5.76 -20.15
N GLY A 31 3.84 5.53 -19.77
CA GLY A 31 3.19 4.23 -19.90
C GLY A 31 3.47 3.23 -18.78
N PHE A 32 4.03 3.68 -17.64
CA PHE A 32 4.14 2.82 -16.47
C PHE A 32 2.76 2.54 -15.86
N SER A 33 2.54 1.30 -15.39
CA SER A 33 1.24 0.89 -14.84
C SER A 33 1.01 1.36 -13.41
N ALA A 34 2.06 1.45 -12.61
CA ALA A 34 1.94 1.73 -11.18
C ALA A 34 3.12 2.53 -10.63
N VAL A 35 2.87 3.29 -9.56
CA VAL A 35 3.88 3.83 -8.65
C VAL A 35 3.70 3.23 -7.26
N TRP A 36 4.80 2.74 -6.69
CA TRP A 36 4.87 2.19 -5.33
C TRP A 36 5.58 3.20 -4.44
N ILE A 37 4.91 3.65 -3.38
CA ILE A 37 5.44 4.63 -2.44
C ILE A 37 5.66 4.00 -1.06
N PRO A 38 6.88 4.05 -0.51
CA PRO A 38 7.16 3.52 0.82
C PRO A 38 6.63 4.43 1.92
N GLU A 39 6.30 3.83 3.07
CA GLU A 39 6.06 4.56 4.31
C GLU A 39 7.39 4.76 5.03
N GLY A 40 7.89 5.99 4.97
CA GLY A 40 9.09 6.44 5.66
C GLY A 40 8.79 7.19 6.95
N ALA A 41 9.59 8.22 7.19
CA ALA A 41 9.42 9.17 8.29
C ALA A 41 8.71 10.48 7.86
N GLY A 42 8.32 10.56 6.58
CA GLY A 42 7.70 11.74 5.99
C GLY A 42 6.17 11.64 5.95
N ARG A 43 5.63 11.49 4.75
CA ARG A 43 4.18 11.53 4.52
C ARG A 43 3.48 10.23 4.92
N ASP A 44 2.24 10.36 5.42
CA ASP A 44 1.34 9.22 5.53
C ASP A 44 1.06 8.65 4.13
N PRO A 45 1.21 7.34 3.91
CA PRO A 45 1.12 6.74 2.58
C PRO A 45 -0.29 6.79 1.99
N PHE A 46 -1.36 6.78 2.80
CA PHE A 46 -2.74 6.83 2.29
C PHE A 46 -3.14 8.25 1.89
N ALA A 47 -2.80 9.23 2.72
CA ALA A 47 -3.02 10.65 2.38
C ALA A 47 -2.23 11.02 1.11
N HIS A 48 -0.97 10.59 1.03
CA HIS A 48 -0.13 10.82 -0.15
C HIS A 48 -0.67 10.10 -1.38
N ALA A 49 -1.07 8.82 -1.25
CA ALA A 49 -1.68 8.08 -2.35
C ALA A 49 -2.94 8.76 -2.89
N GLY A 50 -3.81 9.27 -2.02
CA GLY A 50 -4.99 10.03 -2.42
C GLY A 50 -4.63 11.24 -3.26
N TYR A 51 -3.62 12.00 -2.86
CA TYR A 51 -3.12 13.11 -3.64
C TYR A 51 -2.56 12.65 -5.00
N LEU A 52 -1.71 11.63 -5.05
CA LEU A 52 -1.13 11.14 -6.30
C LEU A 52 -2.19 10.59 -7.27
N LEU A 53 -3.19 9.87 -6.76
CA LEU A 53 -4.33 9.37 -7.52
C LEU A 53 -5.16 10.52 -8.13
N SER A 54 -5.29 11.64 -7.42
CA SER A 54 -5.99 12.84 -7.93
C SER A 54 -5.23 13.54 -9.07
N GLN A 55 -3.93 13.31 -9.19
CA GLN A 55 -3.07 13.89 -10.22
C GLN A 55 -2.98 13.08 -11.51
N THR A 56 -3.59 11.88 -11.55
CA THR A 56 -3.49 10.91 -12.63
C THR A 56 -4.86 10.31 -12.98
N GLU A 57 -5.01 9.74 -14.16
CA GLU A 57 -6.27 9.15 -14.61
C GLU A 57 -6.24 7.62 -14.69
N LYS A 58 -5.09 7.02 -14.97
CA LYS A 58 -4.93 5.58 -15.24
C LYS A 58 -3.90 4.91 -14.34
N LEU A 59 -2.93 5.67 -13.84
CA LEU A 59 -1.84 5.14 -13.00
C LEU A 59 -2.39 4.53 -11.71
N PHE A 60 -1.96 3.31 -11.40
CA PHE A 60 -2.16 2.73 -10.09
C PHE A 60 -1.19 3.33 -9.08
N VAL A 61 -1.67 3.58 -7.87
CA VAL A 61 -0.80 3.98 -6.76
C VAL A 61 -0.87 2.90 -5.69
N ALA A 62 0.29 2.47 -5.24
CA ALA A 62 0.43 1.41 -4.26
C ALA A 62 1.25 1.87 -3.05
N SER A 63 0.87 1.48 -1.85
CA SER A 63 1.81 1.54 -0.73
C SER A 63 2.87 0.45 -0.87
N GLY A 64 4.13 0.81 -0.77
CA GLY A 64 5.25 -0.11 -0.88
C GLY A 64 6.25 0.05 0.26
N ILE A 65 5.90 -0.22 1.46
CA ILE A 65 4.65 -0.77 2.03
C ILE A 65 4.09 0.15 3.12
N ALA A 66 2.82 -0.03 3.49
CA ALA A 66 2.30 0.51 4.73
C ALA A 66 2.64 -0.44 5.89
N ASN A 67 3.21 0.11 6.97
CA ASN A 67 3.67 -0.67 8.10
C ASN A 67 2.51 -1.10 9.00
N VAL A 68 2.29 -2.41 9.13
CA VAL A 68 1.18 -2.98 9.90
C VAL A 68 1.28 -2.77 11.42
N PHE A 69 2.48 -2.48 11.94
CA PHE A 69 2.65 -2.14 13.36
C PHE A 69 2.26 -0.70 13.70
N MET A 70 2.07 0.16 12.69
CA MET A 70 1.74 1.57 12.87
C MET A 70 0.24 1.86 12.80
N ARG A 71 -0.59 0.87 12.41
CA ARG A 71 -2.02 1.10 12.20
C ARG A 71 -2.88 -0.12 12.45
N GLU A 72 -4.11 0.12 12.82
CA GLU A 72 -5.12 -0.90 13.06
C GLU A 72 -5.61 -1.50 11.73
N PRO A 73 -5.86 -2.85 11.66
CA PRO A 73 -6.26 -3.54 10.43
C PRO A 73 -7.49 -2.96 9.74
N GLY A 74 -8.53 -2.65 10.51
CA GLY A 74 -9.77 -2.06 9.98
C GLY A 74 -9.55 -0.67 9.41
N THR A 75 -8.67 0.12 10.02
CA THR A 75 -8.32 1.46 9.50
C THR A 75 -7.62 1.33 8.15
N SER A 76 -6.71 0.37 7.99
CA SER A 76 -6.02 0.16 6.72
C SER A 76 -6.96 -0.24 5.58
N ILE A 77 -7.86 -1.19 5.81
CA ILE A 77 -8.77 -1.62 4.75
C ILE A 77 -9.84 -0.58 4.43
N ARG A 78 -10.33 0.17 5.44
CA ARG A 78 -11.26 1.27 5.18
C ARG A 78 -10.62 2.36 4.35
N ALA A 79 -9.36 2.73 4.64
CA ALA A 79 -8.63 3.69 3.83
C ALA A 79 -8.45 3.20 2.38
N ALA A 80 -8.09 1.93 2.20
CA ALA A 80 -7.95 1.33 0.87
C ALA A 80 -9.29 1.31 0.10
N ARG A 81 -10.40 0.96 0.75
CA ARG A 81 -11.74 0.98 0.16
C ARG A 81 -12.17 2.39 -0.22
N THR A 82 -11.88 3.38 0.63
CA THR A 82 -12.13 4.80 0.33
C THR A 82 -11.36 5.26 -0.91
N LEU A 83 -10.06 4.96 -0.98
CA LEU A 83 -9.25 5.30 -2.15
C LEU A 83 -9.72 4.57 -3.41
N GLY A 84 -10.12 3.29 -3.29
CA GLY A 84 -10.68 2.52 -4.39
C GLY A 84 -11.97 3.14 -4.93
N GLU A 85 -12.90 3.49 -4.06
CA GLU A 85 -14.16 4.14 -4.42
C GLU A 85 -13.93 5.50 -5.10
N LEU A 86 -13.15 6.38 -4.47
CA LEU A 86 -12.91 7.73 -4.97
C LEU A 86 -12.11 7.76 -6.29
N PHE A 87 -11.25 6.77 -6.53
CA PHE A 87 -10.30 6.77 -7.65
C PHE A 87 -10.43 5.54 -8.57
N LYS A 88 -11.62 5.00 -8.73
CA LYS A 88 -11.94 3.95 -9.74
C LYS A 88 -11.05 2.70 -9.59
N ASP A 89 -10.92 2.19 -8.37
CA ASP A 89 -10.18 0.97 -8.02
C ASP A 89 -8.66 1.02 -8.35
N ARG A 90 -8.07 2.22 -8.43
CA ARG A 90 -6.65 2.41 -8.77
C ARG A 90 -5.68 2.39 -7.58
N PHE A 91 -6.15 2.02 -6.39
CA PHE A 91 -5.29 1.88 -5.23
C PHE A 91 -4.96 0.41 -4.94
N ILE A 92 -3.68 0.12 -4.64
CA ILE A 92 -3.18 -1.19 -4.22
C ILE A 92 -2.67 -1.07 -2.79
N LEU A 93 -3.21 -1.90 -1.89
CA LEU A 93 -2.78 -1.94 -0.49
C LEU A 93 -1.57 -2.86 -0.34
N GLY A 94 -0.38 -2.29 -0.39
CA GLY A 94 0.84 -2.98 -0.03
C GLY A 94 1.12 -2.90 1.46
N LEU A 95 1.19 -4.04 2.14
CA LEU A 95 1.41 -4.17 3.58
C LEU A 95 2.75 -4.84 3.89
N GLY A 96 3.37 -4.45 4.98
CA GLY A 96 4.60 -5.06 5.43
C GLY A 96 4.87 -4.84 6.91
N VAL A 97 5.78 -5.63 7.44
CA VAL A 97 6.20 -5.58 8.85
C VAL A 97 7.35 -4.59 9.08
N SER A 98 7.87 -3.97 8.04
CA SER A 98 9.07 -3.11 8.09
C SER A 98 10.29 -3.85 8.68
N GLY A 99 11.37 -3.13 8.97
CA GLY A 99 12.55 -3.70 9.63
C GLY A 99 12.45 -3.62 11.16
N LYS A 100 13.03 -4.60 11.85
CA LYS A 100 13.06 -4.62 13.32
C LYS A 100 13.64 -3.33 13.91
N ALA A 101 14.78 -2.86 13.42
CA ALA A 101 15.41 -1.65 13.92
C ALA A 101 14.52 -0.41 13.77
N ALA A 102 13.83 -0.27 12.63
CA ALA A 102 12.93 0.85 12.38
C ALA A 102 11.71 0.84 13.31
N ASN A 103 11.13 -0.32 13.59
CA ASN A 103 10.00 -0.43 14.51
C ASN A 103 10.41 -0.19 15.96
N VAL A 104 11.50 -0.81 16.42
CA VAL A 104 12.03 -0.60 17.77
C VAL A 104 12.42 0.85 18.00
N GLY A 105 13.06 1.50 17.02
CA GLY A 105 13.39 2.92 17.10
C GLY A 105 12.18 3.86 17.21
N ARG A 106 10.98 3.38 16.80
CA ARG A 106 9.68 4.08 16.98
C ARG A 106 8.94 3.66 18.26
N GLY A 107 9.54 2.81 19.10
CA GLY A 107 8.88 2.27 20.30
C GLY A 107 7.81 1.21 20.01
N LEU A 108 7.81 0.64 18.80
CA LEU A 108 6.85 -0.39 18.41
C LEU A 108 7.40 -1.80 18.71
N SER A 109 6.50 -2.72 19.06
CA SER A 109 6.82 -4.14 19.15
C SER A 109 7.17 -4.70 17.77
N TRP A 110 8.11 -5.65 17.72
CA TRP A 110 8.43 -6.39 16.49
C TRP A 110 8.66 -7.86 16.84
N GLU A 111 7.59 -8.50 17.28
CA GLU A 111 7.59 -9.92 17.62
C GLU A 111 6.72 -10.73 16.67
N LYS A 112 7.17 -11.94 16.34
CA LYS A 112 6.44 -12.90 15.50
C LYS A 112 5.80 -12.30 14.25
N PRO A 113 6.57 -11.63 13.37
CA PRO A 113 6.03 -10.81 12.29
C PRO A 113 5.10 -11.57 11.33
N VAL A 114 5.34 -12.86 11.08
CA VAL A 114 4.47 -13.69 10.20
C VAL A 114 3.13 -13.99 10.87
N SER A 115 3.13 -14.35 12.14
CA SER A 115 1.87 -14.58 12.90
C SER A 115 1.09 -13.29 13.03
N PHE A 116 1.75 -12.18 13.37
CA PHE A 116 1.13 -10.87 13.44
C PHE A 116 0.48 -10.47 12.11
N MET A 117 1.18 -10.65 10.99
CA MET A 117 0.65 -10.36 9.67
C MET A 117 -0.57 -11.22 9.32
N ARG A 118 -0.55 -12.52 9.67
CA ARG A 118 -1.70 -13.42 9.46
C ARG A 118 -2.94 -12.93 10.21
N ASP A 119 -2.77 -12.61 11.51
CA ASP A 119 -3.87 -12.10 12.35
C ASP A 119 -4.37 -10.74 11.85
N TYR A 120 -3.46 -9.90 11.38
CA TYR A 120 -3.77 -8.61 10.79
C TYR A 120 -4.67 -8.77 9.55
N ILE A 121 -4.31 -9.65 8.63
CA ILE A 121 -5.10 -9.93 7.42
C ILE A 121 -6.48 -10.48 7.78
N ALA A 122 -6.55 -11.41 8.74
CA ALA A 122 -7.83 -11.99 9.17
C ALA A 122 -8.77 -10.92 9.72
N LYS A 123 -8.27 -10.03 10.60
CA LYS A 123 -9.03 -8.90 11.15
C LYS A 123 -9.43 -7.89 10.06
N MET A 124 -8.55 -7.62 9.13
CA MET A 124 -8.80 -6.74 7.99
C MET A 124 -9.95 -7.28 7.12
N LYS A 125 -9.92 -8.57 6.78
CA LYS A 125 -10.98 -9.24 6.00
C LYS A 125 -12.33 -9.23 6.71
N ALA A 126 -12.36 -9.30 8.04
CA ALA A 126 -13.56 -9.27 8.85
C ALA A 126 -14.13 -7.84 9.06
N THR A 127 -13.41 -6.80 8.62
CA THR A 127 -13.82 -5.42 8.85
C THR A 127 -14.97 -5.00 7.94
N GLY A 128 -16.07 -4.53 8.54
CA GLY A 128 -17.18 -3.92 7.83
C GLY A 128 -16.85 -2.55 7.23
N TYR A 129 -17.66 -2.14 6.23
CA TYR A 129 -17.57 -0.83 5.59
C TYR A 129 -18.98 -0.28 5.33
N MET A 130 -19.28 0.89 5.86
CA MET A 130 -20.64 1.47 5.84
C MET A 130 -20.82 2.59 4.80
N ALA A 131 -19.75 3.04 4.16
CA ALA A 131 -19.83 4.00 3.06
C ALA A 131 -20.05 3.27 1.71
N PRO A 132 -20.40 3.99 0.63
CA PRO A 132 -20.34 3.43 -0.72
C PRO A 132 -18.94 2.85 -0.95
N GLY A 133 -18.88 1.59 -1.40
CA GLY A 133 -17.62 0.88 -1.57
C GLY A 133 -17.06 0.99 -2.99
N PRO A 134 -15.81 0.55 -3.19
CA PRO A 134 -15.22 0.40 -4.51
C PRO A 134 -15.98 -0.67 -5.31
N LYS A 135 -15.86 -0.64 -6.63
CA LYS A 135 -16.46 -1.68 -7.49
C LYS A 135 -15.81 -3.04 -7.29
N THR A 136 -14.51 -3.03 -6.99
CA THR A 136 -13.72 -4.23 -6.73
C THR A 136 -12.99 -4.06 -5.40
N GLU A 137 -13.00 -5.10 -4.55
CA GLU A 137 -12.24 -5.09 -3.30
C GLU A 137 -10.77 -4.75 -3.59
N PRO A 138 -10.14 -3.82 -2.85
CA PRO A 138 -8.77 -3.41 -3.11
C PRO A 138 -7.80 -4.58 -3.12
N ALA A 139 -6.93 -4.63 -4.11
CA ALA A 139 -5.88 -5.62 -4.15
C ALA A 139 -4.92 -5.43 -2.97
N VAL A 140 -4.66 -6.51 -2.25
CA VAL A 140 -3.68 -6.54 -1.14
C VAL A 140 -2.44 -7.29 -1.61
N VAL A 141 -1.27 -6.71 -1.32
CA VAL A 141 0.04 -7.30 -1.62
C VAL A 141 0.88 -7.24 -0.34
N LEU A 142 1.65 -8.29 -0.05
CA LEU A 142 2.54 -8.28 1.12
C LEU A 142 4.00 -8.10 0.71
N ALA A 143 4.75 -7.32 1.48
CA ALA A 143 6.19 -7.35 1.39
C ALA A 143 6.75 -8.59 2.08
N GLY A 144 7.53 -9.37 1.35
CA GLY A 144 8.13 -10.59 1.89
C GLY A 144 9.34 -11.05 1.09
N ILE A 145 10.47 -11.23 1.79
CA ILE A 145 11.71 -11.77 1.22
C ILE A 145 11.95 -13.21 1.70
N LEU A 146 11.46 -13.52 2.91
CA LEU A 146 11.68 -14.84 3.52
C LEU A 146 10.52 -15.79 3.20
N PRO A 147 10.80 -17.10 3.03
CA PRO A 147 9.83 -18.08 2.53
C PRO A 147 8.48 -18.06 3.24
N LYS A 148 8.45 -18.01 4.57
CA LYS A 148 7.20 -18.02 5.35
C LYS A 148 6.29 -16.80 5.08
N MET A 149 6.85 -15.62 4.79
CA MET A 149 6.07 -14.44 4.46
C MET A 149 5.60 -14.50 3.01
N VAL A 150 6.43 -15.02 2.11
CA VAL A 150 6.06 -15.24 0.69
C VAL A 150 4.95 -16.27 0.59
N GLU A 151 5.03 -17.36 1.34
CA GLU A 151 3.96 -18.37 1.43
C GLU A 151 2.64 -17.77 1.95
N LEU A 152 2.71 -16.95 3.01
CA LEU A 152 1.53 -16.23 3.51
C LEU A 152 0.95 -15.31 2.45
N ALA A 153 1.79 -14.57 1.72
CA ALA A 153 1.35 -13.69 0.65
C ALA A 153 0.63 -14.45 -0.47
N ALA A 154 1.19 -15.57 -0.90
CA ALA A 154 0.62 -16.42 -1.95
C ALA A 154 -0.75 -17.00 -1.57
N ASN A 155 -0.93 -17.40 -0.30
CA ASN A 155 -2.16 -18.01 0.16
C ASN A 155 -3.26 -17.00 0.52
N GLU A 156 -2.92 -15.81 0.99
CA GLU A 156 -3.87 -14.89 1.61
C GLU A 156 -4.12 -13.60 0.81
N THR A 157 -3.29 -13.30 -0.19
CA THR A 157 -3.32 -12.01 -0.91
C THR A 157 -3.14 -12.17 -2.42
N LYS A 158 -2.99 -11.05 -3.14
CA LYS A 158 -2.82 -11.05 -4.60
C LYS A 158 -1.35 -11.21 -5.04
N GLY A 159 -0.42 -11.27 -4.10
CA GLY A 159 0.99 -11.45 -4.41
C GLY A 159 1.93 -10.88 -3.38
N THR A 160 3.21 -10.86 -3.74
CA THR A 160 4.28 -10.33 -2.89
C THR A 160 5.01 -9.19 -3.58
N HIS A 161 5.50 -8.25 -2.77
CA HIS A 161 6.44 -7.21 -3.15
C HIS A 161 7.79 -7.56 -2.50
N THR A 162 8.85 -7.64 -3.27
CA THR A 162 10.21 -8.03 -2.82
C THR A 162 11.19 -6.89 -2.94
#